data_35222b9d8fedbfc568681fd74920d59b
#
_entry.id   35222b9d8fedbfc568681fd74920d59b
#
_cell.length_a   1.000
_cell.length_b   1.000
_cell.length_c   1.000
_cell.angle_alpha   90.00
_cell.angle_beta   90.00
_cell.angle_gamma   90.00
#
_symmetry.space_group_name_H-M   'P 1'
#
loop_
_entity.id
_entity.type
_entity.pdbx_description
1 polymer ?
#
loop_
_entity_poly.entity_id
_entity_poly.type
_entity_poly.pdbx_seq_one_letter_code
_entity_poly.pdbx_strand_id
1 'polypeptide(L)'
;FMRQKTMSKLFNLDIEIIDKDKFKTLYPIAKNKDVFSGLYIPDDGQADPEILTKSISIAAKKKGVRIIEKCKLEKILKRNNQIRGVKTNLGTINCEYIVLCAGMWSRQIGEAAGTSIPLYPNEHFYMITEDYKNLPKDLPTFRDPDTYLYAREYHGKMMLGIFEPNAKNAFKKTGKVPDNFSFGEFKVNKEYIKMLHQLAAKRIPTIKDLKIEKYFSGPESFTPDSNFLLGETAEIKNFYVCCGFNSIGIGSSGGAGKAVAEWMVRGYTDQDLFSLDVKRFEKFNSSLKFIKERTTETLGNLFKMHWPYKQLETSRNIKLLPYHKELKKLGACFGQMAGYERPMWFSRNK
;
A
#
# COMPACT_ATOMS: atom_id res chain seq x y z
N PHE A 1 15.88 12.61 -2.37
CA PHE A 1 15.99 12.52 -3.84
C PHE A 1 17.34 11.98 -4.29
N MET A 2 18.47 12.48 -3.76
CA MET A 2 19.83 11.99 -4.14
C MET A 2 19.97 10.48 -3.99
N ARG A 3 19.53 9.92 -2.85
CA ARG A 3 19.54 8.46 -2.63
C ARG A 3 18.71 7.71 -3.69
N GLN A 4 17.49 8.18 -3.99
CA GLN A 4 16.63 7.60 -5.01
C GLN A 4 17.27 7.63 -6.39
N LYS A 5 17.86 8.79 -6.78
CA LYS A 5 18.60 8.93 -8.03
C LYS A 5 19.82 7.99 -8.10
N THR A 6 20.53 7.79 -6.99
CA THR A 6 21.66 6.84 -6.97
C THR A 6 21.19 5.41 -7.14
N MET A 7 20.10 5.04 -6.44
CA MET A 7 19.54 3.68 -6.53
C MET A 7 18.93 3.39 -7.90
N SER A 8 18.35 4.39 -8.58
CA SER A 8 17.71 4.18 -9.88
C SER A 8 18.68 3.65 -10.94
N LYS A 9 19.96 4.02 -10.83
CA LYS A 9 21.03 3.52 -11.72
C LYS A 9 21.19 2.00 -11.66
N LEU A 10 20.92 1.38 -10.52
CA LEU A 10 20.97 -0.09 -10.35
C LEU A 10 19.87 -0.79 -11.14
N PHE A 11 18.79 -0.10 -11.43
CA PHE A 11 17.61 -0.62 -12.11
C PHE A 11 17.42 -0.07 -13.52
N ASN A 12 18.43 0.68 -14.04
CA ASN A 12 18.35 1.37 -15.33
C ASN A 12 17.12 2.27 -15.48
N LEU A 13 16.73 2.93 -14.38
CA LEU A 13 15.62 3.89 -14.37
C LEU A 13 16.20 5.30 -14.56
N ASP A 14 15.66 6.03 -15.52
CA ASP A 14 15.99 7.44 -15.69
C ASP A 14 15.23 8.28 -14.66
N ILE A 15 15.98 8.91 -13.76
CA ILE A 15 15.45 9.79 -12.72
C ILE A 15 16.22 11.10 -12.71
N GLU A 16 15.50 12.18 -12.91
CA GLU A 16 16.02 13.54 -12.91
C GLU A 16 15.65 14.28 -11.61
N ILE A 17 16.62 14.93 -10.95
CA ILE A 17 16.34 15.89 -9.89
C ILE A 17 16.17 17.24 -10.59
N ILE A 18 14.99 17.83 -10.46
CA ILE A 18 14.60 19.05 -11.12
C ILE A 18 14.48 20.20 -10.11
N ASP A 19 14.74 21.40 -10.58
CA ASP A 19 14.50 22.63 -9.82
C ASP A 19 13.06 23.14 -9.97
N LYS A 20 12.76 24.26 -9.31
CA LYS A 20 11.44 24.90 -9.33
C LYS A 20 10.99 25.36 -10.71
N ASP A 21 11.93 25.73 -11.60
CA ASP A 21 11.60 26.30 -12.91
C ASP A 21 11.28 25.16 -13.91
N LYS A 22 12.07 24.09 -13.89
CA LYS A 22 11.75 22.85 -14.59
C LYS A 22 10.42 22.25 -14.09
N PHE A 23 10.20 22.24 -12.77
CA PHE A 23 8.92 21.82 -12.21
C PHE A 23 7.76 22.65 -12.76
N LYS A 24 7.89 24.00 -12.83
CA LYS A 24 6.85 24.87 -13.37
C LYS A 24 6.58 24.60 -14.85
N THR A 25 7.62 24.26 -15.62
CA THR A 25 7.47 23.89 -17.03
C THR A 25 6.70 22.59 -17.18
N LEU A 26 7.02 21.57 -16.38
CA LEU A 26 6.36 20.25 -16.42
C LEU A 26 4.94 20.27 -15.84
N TYR A 27 4.69 21.10 -14.82
CA TYR A 27 3.40 21.17 -14.12
C TYR A 27 2.90 22.62 -13.99
N PRO A 28 2.53 23.28 -15.10
CA PRO A 28 2.28 24.72 -15.15
C PRO A 28 1.08 25.18 -14.31
N ILE A 29 0.16 24.31 -13.93
CA ILE A 29 -1.01 24.62 -13.10
C ILE A 29 -0.68 24.71 -11.60
N ALA A 30 0.49 24.24 -11.16
CA ALA A 30 0.85 24.26 -9.75
C ALA A 30 1.66 25.48 -9.37
N LYS A 31 1.55 25.88 -8.10
CA LYS A 31 2.47 26.84 -7.47
C LYS A 31 3.85 26.23 -7.30
N ASN A 32 4.91 27.00 -7.60
CA ASN A 32 6.29 26.56 -7.50
C ASN A 32 7.16 27.40 -6.55
N LYS A 33 6.64 28.48 -5.96
CA LYS A 33 7.45 29.41 -5.14
C LYS A 33 8.11 28.75 -3.92
N ASP A 34 7.47 27.75 -3.35
CA ASP A 34 7.90 26.97 -2.18
C ASP A 34 8.54 25.63 -2.54
N VAL A 35 8.71 25.35 -3.84
CA VAL A 35 9.34 24.12 -4.32
C VAL A 35 10.86 24.29 -4.28
N PHE A 36 11.53 23.50 -3.47
CA PHE A 36 12.97 23.44 -3.41
C PHE A 36 13.56 22.57 -4.53
N SER A 37 13.00 21.39 -4.72
CA SER A 37 13.38 20.47 -5.81
C SER A 37 12.26 19.46 -6.06
N GLY A 38 12.27 18.83 -7.21
CA GLY A 38 11.41 17.72 -7.59
C GLY A 38 12.20 16.49 -8.03
N LEU A 39 11.55 15.35 -8.03
CA LEU A 39 12.05 14.12 -8.63
C LEU A 39 11.15 13.83 -9.84
N TYR A 40 11.74 13.81 -11.01
CA TYR A 40 11.03 13.52 -12.26
C TYR A 40 11.47 12.19 -12.83
N ILE A 41 10.51 11.38 -13.21
CA ILE A 41 10.71 10.06 -13.82
C ILE A 41 10.03 10.09 -15.20
N PRO A 42 10.78 10.29 -16.29
CA PRO A 42 10.21 10.46 -17.62
C PRO A 42 9.38 9.26 -18.09
N ASP A 43 9.79 8.05 -17.73
CA ASP A 43 9.17 6.79 -18.15
C ASP A 43 8.01 6.35 -17.23
N ASP A 44 7.69 7.14 -16.19
CA ASP A 44 6.50 6.86 -15.36
C ASP A 44 5.23 7.25 -16.13
N GLY A 45 4.11 6.64 -15.74
CA GLY A 45 2.87 6.83 -16.49
C GLY A 45 1.60 6.48 -15.72
N GLN A 46 0.54 6.37 -16.48
CA GLN A 46 -0.79 6.02 -16.00
C GLN A 46 -1.27 4.74 -16.66
N ALA A 47 -1.98 3.93 -15.92
CA ALA A 47 -2.66 2.76 -16.45
C ALA A 47 -4.14 2.79 -16.07
N ASP A 48 -5.00 2.39 -16.98
CA ASP A 48 -6.37 2.02 -16.65
C ASP A 48 -6.36 0.65 -15.97
N PRO A 49 -6.79 0.55 -14.71
CA PRO A 49 -6.69 -0.69 -13.94
C PRO A 49 -7.56 -1.82 -14.50
N GLU A 50 -8.69 -1.50 -15.08
CA GLU A 50 -9.60 -2.48 -15.68
C GLU A 50 -9.00 -3.06 -16.97
N ILE A 51 -8.55 -2.19 -17.87
CA ILE A 51 -7.94 -2.60 -19.14
C ILE A 51 -6.66 -3.39 -18.89
N LEU A 52 -5.81 -2.94 -17.94
CA LEU A 52 -4.58 -3.65 -17.58
C LEU A 52 -4.89 -5.06 -17.07
N THR A 53 -5.83 -5.18 -16.13
CA THR A 53 -6.20 -6.48 -15.54
C THR A 53 -6.78 -7.43 -16.62
N LYS A 54 -7.66 -6.92 -17.49
CA LYS A 54 -8.21 -7.68 -18.60
C LYS A 54 -7.12 -8.14 -19.57
N SER A 55 -6.20 -7.26 -19.93
CA SER A 55 -5.09 -7.57 -20.84
C SER A 55 -4.18 -8.68 -20.30
N ILE A 56 -3.81 -8.58 -19.01
CA ILE A 56 -3.01 -9.63 -18.34
C ILE A 56 -3.79 -10.94 -18.29
N SER A 57 -5.09 -10.91 -18.00
CA SER A 57 -5.92 -12.12 -17.94
C SER A 57 -6.02 -12.82 -19.30
N ILE A 58 -6.16 -12.06 -20.39
CA ILE A 58 -6.17 -12.59 -21.76
C ILE A 58 -4.82 -13.24 -22.09
N ALA A 59 -3.71 -12.56 -21.75
CA ALA A 59 -2.37 -13.10 -21.97
C ALA A 59 -2.13 -14.39 -21.18
N ALA A 60 -2.59 -14.46 -19.94
CA ALA A 60 -2.50 -15.65 -19.10
C ALA A 60 -3.32 -16.81 -19.68
N LYS A 61 -4.56 -16.56 -20.13
CA LYS A 61 -5.41 -17.56 -20.79
C LYS A 61 -4.74 -18.13 -22.04
N LYS A 62 -4.10 -17.30 -22.87
CA LYS A 62 -3.33 -17.74 -24.05
C LYS A 62 -2.17 -18.67 -23.71
N LYS A 63 -1.66 -18.58 -22.46
CA LYS A 63 -0.62 -19.48 -21.92
C LYS A 63 -1.17 -20.69 -21.16
N GLY A 64 -2.47 -20.98 -21.26
CA GLY A 64 -3.11 -22.15 -20.66
C GLY A 64 -3.64 -21.95 -19.24
N VAL A 65 -3.59 -20.74 -18.69
CA VAL A 65 -4.19 -20.46 -17.37
C VAL A 65 -5.70 -20.50 -17.46
N ARG A 66 -6.36 -21.27 -16.59
CA ARG A 66 -7.81 -21.31 -16.45
C ARG A 66 -8.25 -20.26 -15.45
N ILE A 67 -9.10 -19.33 -15.85
CA ILE A 67 -9.71 -18.32 -14.98
C ILE A 67 -11.18 -18.70 -14.81
N ILE A 68 -11.58 -18.98 -13.58
CA ILE A 68 -12.93 -19.39 -13.20
C ILE A 68 -13.57 -18.28 -12.38
N GLU A 69 -14.51 -17.59 -12.99
CA GLU A 69 -15.27 -16.52 -12.33
C GLU A 69 -16.43 -17.09 -11.49
N LYS A 70 -16.96 -16.28 -10.56
CA LYS A 70 -18.05 -16.66 -9.65
C LYS A 70 -17.74 -17.93 -8.83
N CYS A 71 -16.44 -18.21 -8.66
CA CYS A 71 -15.92 -19.33 -7.89
C CYS A 71 -15.50 -18.84 -6.50
N LYS A 72 -16.36 -18.98 -5.50
CA LYS A 72 -16.09 -18.53 -4.12
C LYS A 72 -15.28 -19.59 -3.38
N LEU A 73 -14.15 -19.19 -2.81
CA LEU A 73 -13.38 -20.01 -1.87
C LEU A 73 -14.17 -20.18 -0.58
N GLU A 74 -14.44 -21.44 -0.18
CA GLU A 74 -15.10 -21.79 1.08
C GLU A 74 -14.10 -22.25 2.14
N LYS A 75 -13.11 -23.05 1.74
CA LYS A 75 -12.13 -23.63 2.68
C LYS A 75 -10.81 -23.98 1.97
N ILE A 76 -9.70 -23.75 2.65
CA ILE A 76 -8.39 -24.26 2.27
C ILE A 76 -8.22 -25.67 2.84
N LEU A 77 -7.90 -26.64 1.98
CA LEU A 77 -7.69 -28.05 2.36
C LEU A 77 -6.20 -28.31 2.60
N LYS A 78 -5.88 -28.82 3.77
CA LYS A 78 -4.50 -29.14 4.15
C LYS A 78 -4.42 -30.46 4.93
N ARG A 79 -3.26 -31.10 4.84
CA ARG A 79 -2.90 -32.28 5.64
C ARG A 79 -1.47 -32.10 6.15
N ASN A 80 -1.24 -32.31 7.45
CA ASN A 80 0.05 -32.09 8.10
C ASN A 80 0.64 -30.69 7.80
N ASN A 81 -0.18 -29.66 7.92
CA ASN A 81 0.17 -28.26 7.60
C ASN A 81 0.73 -28.03 6.17
N GLN A 82 0.38 -28.88 5.23
CA GLN A 82 0.71 -28.69 3.81
C GLN A 82 -0.56 -28.63 2.97
N ILE A 83 -0.58 -27.76 1.96
CA ILE A 83 -1.70 -27.58 1.03
C ILE A 83 -2.00 -28.89 0.30
N ARG A 84 -3.32 -29.14 0.09
CA ARG A 84 -3.85 -30.26 -0.72
C ARG A 84 -4.90 -29.77 -1.72
N GLY A 85 -5.46 -28.60 -1.53
CA GLY A 85 -6.46 -28.05 -2.42
C GLY A 85 -7.33 -26.99 -1.77
N VAL A 86 -8.41 -26.67 -2.45
CA VAL A 86 -9.44 -25.74 -1.98
C VAL A 86 -10.83 -26.34 -2.18
N LYS A 87 -11.75 -26.05 -1.26
CA LYS A 87 -13.18 -26.25 -1.44
C LYS A 87 -13.80 -24.95 -1.89
N THR A 88 -14.59 -24.99 -2.95
CA THR A 88 -15.30 -23.86 -3.52
C THR A 88 -16.80 -24.17 -3.63
N ASN A 89 -17.63 -23.16 -3.90
CA ASN A 89 -19.05 -23.34 -4.22
C ASN A 89 -19.30 -24.15 -5.50
N LEU A 90 -18.26 -24.33 -6.35
CA LEU A 90 -18.34 -25.12 -7.59
C LEU A 90 -17.72 -26.52 -7.44
N GLY A 91 -17.24 -26.89 -6.26
CA GLY A 91 -16.61 -28.16 -5.98
C GLY A 91 -15.20 -28.05 -5.42
N THR A 92 -14.51 -29.18 -5.33
CA THR A 92 -13.14 -29.25 -4.79
C THR A 92 -12.11 -29.19 -5.91
N ILE A 93 -11.07 -28.37 -5.74
CA ILE A 93 -9.92 -28.29 -6.63
C ILE A 93 -8.70 -28.78 -5.85
N ASN A 94 -8.12 -29.89 -6.30
CA ASN A 94 -6.86 -30.39 -5.73
C ASN A 94 -5.69 -29.62 -6.33
N CYS A 95 -4.77 -29.19 -5.48
CA CYS A 95 -3.56 -28.49 -5.89
C CYS A 95 -2.44 -28.68 -4.88
N GLU A 96 -1.20 -28.52 -5.34
CA GLU A 96 -0.01 -28.60 -4.51
C GLU A 96 0.37 -27.27 -3.87
N TYR A 97 0.03 -26.17 -4.53
CA TYR A 97 0.35 -24.81 -4.13
C TYR A 97 -0.88 -23.90 -4.19
N ILE A 98 -0.93 -22.93 -3.30
CA ILE A 98 -1.90 -21.83 -3.34
C ILE A 98 -1.14 -20.52 -3.27
N VAL A 99 -1.52 -19.55 -4.11
CA VAL A 99 -1.14 -18.15 -3.96
C VAL A 99 -2.38 -17.35 -3.62
N LEU A 100 -2.41 -16.78 -2.43
CA LEU A 100 -3.53 -15.96 -1.96
C LEU A 100 -3.33 -14.50 -2.39
N CYS A 101 -4.11 -14.08 -3.39
CA CYS A 101 -4.12 -12.72 -3.94
C CYS A 101 -5.47 -12.01 -3.67
N ALA A 102 -6.07 -12.24 -2.50
CA ALA A 102 -7.43 -11.82 -2.19
C ALA A 102 -7.53 -10.39 -1.59
N GLY A 103 -6.50 -9.53 -1.79
CA GLY A 103 -6.52 -8.14 -1.33
C GLY A 103 -6.90 -8.03 0.16
N MET A 104 -7.87 -7.19 0.48
CA MET A 104 -8.31 -6.95 1.87
C MET A 104 -8.97 -8.17 2.56
N TRP A 105 -9.43 -9.18 1.81
CA TRP A 105 -9.97 -10.42 2.38
C TRP A 105 -8.87 -11.40 2.80
N SER A 106 -7.62 -11.20 2.39
CA SER A 106 -6.52 -12.15 2.64
C SER A 106 -6.31 -12.45 4.12
N ARG A 107 -6.46 -11.44 5.00
CA ARG A 107 -6.33 -11.65 6.45
C ARG A 107 -7.31 -12.68 6.98
N GLN A 108 -8.60 -12.50 6.71
CA GLN A 108 -9.64 -13.40 7.25
C GLN A 108 -9.60 -14.81 6.62
N ILE A 109 -9.15 -14.91 5.36
CA ILE A 109 -8.90 -16.20 4.70
C ILE A 109 -7.71 -16.91 5.36
N GLY A 110 -6.63 -16.18 5.64
CA GLY A 110 -5.46 -16.69 6.35
C GLY A 110 -5.81 -17.16 7.77
N GLU A 111 -6.55 -16.36 8.53
CA GLU A 111 -7.05 -16.71 9.86
C GLU A 111 -7.87 -18.02 9.83
N ALA A 112 -8.78 -18.17 8.87
CA ALA A 112 -9.58 -19.38 8.69
C ALA A 112 -8.72 -20.60 8.28
N ALA A 113 -7.62 -20.40 7.61
CA ALA A 113 -6.65 -21.44 7.26
C ALA A 113 -5.69 -21.77 8.42
N GLY A 114 -5.58 -20.89 9.42
CA GLY A 114 -4.66 -21.04 10.57
C GLY A 114 -3.28 -20.45 10.32
N THR A 115 -3.18 -19.39 9.52
CA THR A 115 -1.97 -18.61 9.31
C THR A 115 -2.22 -17.12 9.52
N SER A 116 -1.15 -16.38 9.75
CA SER A 116 -1.15 -14.95 10.08
C SER A 116 -0.82 -14.11 8.85
N ILE A 117 -1.76 -13.25 8.43
CA ILE A 117 -1.56 -12.31 7.33
C ILE A 117 -1.89 -10.89 7.83
N PRO A 118 -0.90 -10.13 8.29
CA PRO A 118 -1.12 -8.85 8.97
C PRO A 118 -1.40 -7.73 7.98
N LEU A 119 -2.67 -7.55 7.64
CA LEU A 119 -3.18 -6.42 6.88
C LEU A 119 -4.55 -6.01 7.39
N TYR A 120 -4.91 -4.76 7.15
CA TYR A 120 -6.23 -4.25 7.51
C TYR A 120 -6.73 -3.26 6.44
N PRO A 121 -8.04 -3.31 6.10
CA PRO A 121 -8.62 -2.33 5.21
C PRO A 121 -8.87 -1.00 5.93
N ASN A 122 -8.36 0.09 5.36
CA ASN A 122 -8.66 1.46 5.78
C ASN A 122 -9.43 2.18 4.68
N GLU A 123 -10.22 3.19 5.08
CA GLU A 123 -10.89 4.06 4.11
C GLU A 123 -9.85 4.93 3.41
N HIS A 124 -9.95 4.99 2.10
CA HIS A 124 -9.18 5.91 1.28
C HIS A 124 -10.13 6.64 0.34
N PHE A 125 -9.86 7.92 0.06
CA PHE A 125 -10.75 8.75 -0.73
C PHE A 125 -10.01 9.66 -1.70
N TYR A 126 -10.70 10.01 -2.79
CA TYR A 126 -10.26 10.98 -3.77
C TYR A 126 -11.45 11.76 -4.32
N MET A 127 -11.18 12.81 -5.04
CA MET A 127 -12.18 13.60 -5.78
C MET A 127 -11.82 13.70 -7.25
N ILE A 128 -12.85 13.84 -8.09
CA ILE A 128 -12.75 14.15 -9.50
C ILE A 128 -13.44 15.49 -9.72
N THR A 129 -12.75 16.43 -10.37
CA THR A 129 -13.33 17.74 -10.72
C THR A 129 -14.28 17.61 -11.91
N GLU A 130 -15.10 18.60 -12.16
CA GLU A 130 -15.67 18.84 -13.47
C GLU A 130 -14.57 19.15 -14.51
N ASP A 131 -14.95 19.31 -15.78
CA ASP A 131 -14.01 19.61 -16.86
C ASP A 131 -13.15 20.83 -16.53
N TYR A 132 -11.83 20.64 -16.59
CA TYR A 132 -10.88 21.70 -16.31
C TYR A 132 -10.48 22.38 -17.63
N LYS A 133 -11.07 23.54 -17.88
CA LYS A 133 -10.80 24.33 -19.09
C LYS A 133 -9.29 24.61 -19.24
N ASN A 134 -8.74 24.31 -20.41
CA ASN A 134 -7.32 24.49 -20.73
C ASN A 134 -6.36 23.64 -19.87
N LEU A 135 -6.81 22.50 -19.38
CA LEU A 135 -5.91 21.55 -18.72
C LEU A 135 -4.87 21.03 -19.74
N PRO A 136 -3.57 21.13 -19.44
CA PRO A 136 -2.56 20.52 -20.31
C PRO A 136 -2.76 19.01 -20.41
N LYS A 137 -2.70 18.44 -21.62
CA LYS A 137 -2.96 17.02 -21.88
C LYS A 137 -1.85 16.09 -21.38
N ASP A 138 -0.60 16.60 -21.37
CA ASP A 138 0.59 15.78 -21.07
C ASP A 138 1.13 16.05 -19.64
N LEU A 139 0.22 16.32 -18.68
CA LEU A 139 0.63 16.48 -17.29
C LEU A 139 1.17 15.17 -16.73
N PRO A 140 2.37 15.16 -16.14
CA PRO A 140 2.84 14.00 -15.38
C PRO A 140 1.89 13.69 -14.22
N THR A 141 1.87 12.44 -13.76
CA THR A 141 1.31 12.13 -12.46
C THR A 141 2.08 12.91 -11.39
N PHE A 142 1.37 13.43 -10.41
CA PHE A 142 1.93 14.36 -9.44
C PHE A 142 1.77 13.88 -8.02
N ARG A 143 2.82 14.04 -7.22
CA ARG A 143 2.82 13.75 -5.79
C ARG A 143 3.52 14.88 -5.05
N ASP A 144 2.87 15.40 -4.01
CA ASP A 144 3.41 16.44 -3.13
C ASP A 144 3.50 15.94 -1.68
N PRO A 145 4.70 15.55 -1.21
CA PRO A 145 4.90 15.03 0.15
C PRO A 145 4.58 16.04 1.26
N ASP A 146 4.64 17.35 0.95
CA ASP A 146 4.38 18.41 1.94
C ASP A 146 2.89 18.58 2.24
N THR A 147 2.05 18.24 1.26
CA THR A 147 0.58 18.32 1.38
C THR A 147 -0.11 16.96 1.37
N TYR A 148 0.66 15.87 1.31
CA TYR A 148 0.15 14.49 1.15
C TYR A 148 -0.67 14.26 -0.13
N LEU A 149 -0.66 15.24 -1.02
CA LEU A 149 -1.46 15.28 -2.23
C LEU A 149 -0.87 14.37 -3.30
N TYR A 150 -1.74 13.65 -4.00
CA TYR A 150 -1.46 13.13 -5.32
C TYR A 150 -2.51 13.65 -6.31
N ALA A 151 -2.10 13.82 -7.55
CA ALA A 151 -2.96 14.32 -8.60
C ALA A 151 -2.57 13.73 -9.95
N ARG A 152 -3.57 13.57 -10.82
CA ARG A 152 -3.37 13.22 -12.22
C ARG A 152 -4.44 13.83 -13.10
N GLU A 153 -4.13 13.99 -14.35
CA GLU A 153 -5.12 14.23 -15.40
C GLU A 153 -6.04 13.02 -15.54
N TYR A 154 -7.32 13.23 -15.77
CA TYR A 154 -8.33 12.19 -15.94
C TYR A 154 -9.42 12.63 -16.91
N HIS A 155 -9.22 12.36 -18.21
CA HIS A 155 -10.18 12.68 -19.28
C HIS A 155 -10.63 14.14 -19.29
N GLY A 156 -9.69 15.08 -19.26
CA GLY A 156 -9.94 16.53 -19.23
C GLY A 156 -10.30 17.09 -17.84
N LYS A 157 -10.27 16.26 -16.81
CA LYS A 157 -10.56 16.58 -15.41
C LYS A 157 -9.32 16.34 -14.57
N MET A 158 -9.35 16.77 -13.32
CA MET A 158 -8.33 16.42 -12.33
C MET A 158 -8.87 15.37 -11.36
N MET A 159 -8.15 14.28 -11.20
CA MET A 159 -8.32 13.35 -10.09
C MET A 159 -7.29 13.70 -9.00
N LEU A 160 -7.77 13.97 -7.79
CA LEU A 160 -6.95 14.39 -6.66
C LEU A 160 -7.30 13.58 -5.41
N GLY A 161 -6.29 13.16 -4.67
CA GLY A 161 -6.48 12.49 -3.38
C GLY A 161 -5.36 12.84 -2.42
N ILE A 162 -5.54 12.47 -1.17
CA ILE A 162 -4.52 12.60 -0.12
C ILE A 162 -4.45 11.31 0.69
N PHE A 163 -3.27 11.03 1.23
CA PHE A 163 -3.10 10.02 2.25
C PHE A 163 -3.16 10.68 3.62
N GLU A 164 -4.37 10.69 4.19
CA GLU A 164 -4.66 11.42 5.43
C GLU A 164 -3.94 10.84 6.64
N PRO A 165 -3.36 11.69 7.52
CA PRO A 165 -2.57 11.25 8.68
C PRO A 165 -3.33 10.37 9.68
N ASN A 166 -4.66 10.50 9.74
CA ASN A 166 -5.53 9.77 10.68
C ASN A 166 -6.61 8.99 9.92
N ALA A 167 -6.17 8.12 9.03
CA ALA A 167 -7.06 7.29 8.23
C ALA A 167 -8.05 6.48 9.09
N LYS A 168 -9.27 6.35 8.61
CA LYS A 168 -10.28 5.54 9.28
C LYS A 168 -10.14 4.07 8.93
N ASN A 169 -10.19 3.23 9.95
CA ASN A 169 -10.34 1.80 9.71
C ASN A 169 -11.70 1.50 9.08
N ALA A 170 -11.70 0.83 7.94
CA ALA A 170 -12.91 0.28 7.35
C ALA A 170 -13.47 -0.88 8.21
N PHE A 171 -14.77 -1.11 8.16
CA PHE A 171 -15.42 -2.21 8.89
C PHE A 171 -15.07 -2.27 10.39
N LYS A 172 -14.91 -1.10 11.02
CA LYS A 172 -14.41 -0.96 12.40
C LYS A 172 -15.16 -1.81 13.43
N LYS A 173 -16.50 -1.94 13.27
CA LYS A 173 -17.36 -2.68 14.22
C LYS A 173 -17.07 -4.17 14.23
N THR A 174 -16.96 -4.80 13.07
CA THR A 174 -16.77 -6.24 12.91
C THR A 174 -15.30 -6.66 12.88
N GLY A 175 -14.43 -5.77 12.44
CA GLY A 175 -13.03 -6.08 12.17
C GLY A 175 -12.82 -7.00 10.96
N LYS A 176 -13.88 -7.32 10.22
CA LYS A 176 -13.87 -8.20 9.04
C LYS A 176 -14.57 -7.54 7.88
N VAL A 177 -14.08 -7.82 6.68
CA VAL A 177 -14.76 -7.46 5.44
C VAL A 177 -16.00 -8.35 5.31
N PRO A 178 -17.20 -7.79 5.10
CA PRO A 178 -18.40 -8.60 4.90
C PRO A 178 -18.29 -9.50 3.67
N ASP A 179 -18.84 -10.70 3.74
CA ASP A 179 -18.79 -11.69 2.65
C ASP A 179 -19.50 -11.24 1.37
N ASN A 180 -20.50 -10.38 1.53
CA ASN A 180 -21.28 -9.81 0.42
C ASN A 180 -20.79 -8.43 -0.02
N PHE A 181 -19.69 -7.91 0.54
CA PHE A 181 -19.12 -6.63 0.12
C PHE A 181 -18.50 -6.77 -1.27
N SER A 182 -19.02 -6.04 -2.24
CA SER A 182 -18.53 -5.99 -3.62
C SER A 182 -18.80 -4.61 -4.20
N PHE A 183 -17.79 -3.99 -4.81
CA PHE A 183 -17.87 -2.65 -5.41
C PHE A 183 -18.50 -1.57 -4.54
N GLY A 184 -18.42 -1.75 -3.22
CA GLY A 184 -19.06 -0.85 -2.25
C GLY A 184 -18.23 0.42 -2.04
N GLU A 185 -18.92 1.55 -1.98
CA GLU A 185 -18.35 2.84 -1.62
C GLU A 185 -18.80 3.23 -0.21
N PHE A 186 -17.96 3.97 0.50
CA PHE A 186 -18.31 4.59 1.78
C PHE A 186 -18.75 6.05 1.57
N LYS A 187 -19.56 6.55 2.49
CA LYS A 187 -19.89 7.96 2.52
C LYS A 187 -18.66 8.77 2.91
N VAL A 188 -18.21 9.64 2.03
CA VAL A 188 -17.04 10.48 2.28
C VAL A 188 -17.31 11.44 3.44
N ASN A 189 -16.35 11.56 4.34
CA ASN A 189 -16.42 12.47 5.47
C ASN A 189 -16.24 13.92 5.02
N LYS A 190 -17.13 14.80 5.47
CA LYS A 190 -17.08 16.24 5.15
C LYS A 190 -15.78 16.93 5.57
N GLU A 191 -15.18 16.51 6.68
CA GLU A 191 -13.89 17.04 7.15
C GLU A 191 -12.75 16.66 6.21
N TYR A 192 -12.75 15.42 5.71
CA TYR A 192 -11.78 14.97 4.72
C TYR A 192 -11.93 15.66 3.38
N ILE A 193 -13.18 15.90 2.94
CA ILE A 193 -13.47 16.70 1.75
C ILE A 193 -12.86 18.11 1.91
N LYS A 194 -13.14 18.78 3.04
CA LYS A 194 -12.61 20.12 3.32
C LYS A 194 -11.07 20.11 3.34
N MET A 195 -10.46 19.14 4.01
CA MET A 195 -9.00 19.01 4.07
C MET A 195 -8.40 18.80 2.69
N LEU A 196 -8.95 17.89 1.88
CA LEU A 196 -8.49 17.63 0.52
C LEU A 196 -8.56 18.88 -0.35
N HIS A 197 -9.70 19.60 -0.32
CA HIS A 197 -9.86 20.87 -1.04
C HIS A 197 -8.82 21.92 -0.64
N GLN A 198 -8.58 22.09 0.65
CA GLN A 198 -7.63 23.06 1.16
C GLN A 198 -6.19 22.72 0.73
N LEU A 199 -5.80 21.47 0.84
CA LEU A 199 -4.44 21.01 0.48
C LEU A 199 -4.25 21.06 -1.05
N ALA A 200 -5.22 20.60 -1.82
CA ALA A 200 -5.18 20.66 -3.28
C ALA A 200 -5.10 22.11 -3.77
N ALA A 201 -5.93 23.01 -3.25
CA ALA A 201 -5.92 24.43 -3.62
C ALA A 201 -4.65 25.18 -3.17
N LYS A 202 -3.98 24.71 -2.12
CA LYS A 202 -2.67 25.25 -1.72
C LYS A 202 -1.63 25.02 -2.82
N ARG A 203 -1.61 23.85 -3.46
CA ARG A 203 -0.69 23.49 -4.53
C ARG A 203 -1.21 23.87 -5.92
N ILE A 204 -2.47 23.64 -6.21
CA ILE A 204 -3.14 23.91 -7.49
C ILE A 204 -4.27 24.94 -7.25
N PRO A 205 -4.00 26.25 -7.34
CA PRO A 205 -4.95 27.29 -6.89
C PRO A 205 -6.29 27.27 -7.57
N THR A 206 -6.35 26.91 -8.84
CA THR A 206 -7.59 26.84 -9.63
C THR A 206 -8.60 25.82 -9.12
N ILE A 207 -8.17 24.86 -8.28
CA ILE A 207 -9.09 23.91 -7.63
C ILE A 207 -10.14 24.62 -6.75
N LYS A 208 -9.85 25.83 -6.25
CA LYS A 208 -10.82 26.60 -5.46
C LYS A 208 -12.11 26.91 -6.22
N ASP A 209 -11.98 27.12 -7.52
CA ASP A 209 -13.04 27.63 -8.39
C ASP A 209 -13.71 26.50 -9.18
N LEU A 210 -13.14 25.29 -9.16
CA LEU A 210 -13.69 24.11 -9.83
C LEU A 210 -14.73 23.41 -8.95
N LYS A 211 -15.86 23.07 -9.54
CA LYS A 211 -16.81 22.17 -8.90
C LYS A 211 -16.26 20.75 -8.89
N ILE A 212 -16.67 19.97 -7.92
CA ILE A 212 -16.33 18.55 -7.83
C ILE A 212 -17.50 17.74 -8.34
N GLU A 213 -17.24 16.97 -9.37
CA GLU A 213 -18.21 16.08 -9.98
C GLU A 213 -18.44 14.84 -9.11
N LYS A 214 -17.36 14.24 -8.59
CA LYS A 214 -17.46 13.03 -7.80
C LYS A 214 -16.47 13.03 -6.63
N TYR A 215 -16.97 12.57 -5.48
CA TYR A 215 -16.16 12.11 -4.37
C TYR A 215 -16.26 10.60 -4.28
N PHE A 216 -15.14 9.93 -4.14
CA PHE A 216 -15.07 8.50 -3.96
C PHE A 216 -14.42 8.17 -2.62
N SER A 217 -14.94 7.17 -1.90
CA SER A 217 -14.30 6.59 -0.73
C SER A 217 -14.53 5.08 -0.74
N GLY A 218 -13.46 4.34 -0.60
CA GLY A 218 -13.49 2.87 -0.58
C GLY A 218 -12.45 2.28 0.34
N PRO A 219 -12.56 0.99 0.66
CA PRO A 219 -11.58 0.30 1.48
C PRO A 219 -10.38 -0.14 0.65
N GLU A 220 -9.18 0.13 1.15
CA GLU A 220 -7.92 -0.41 0.62
C GLU A 220 -7.14 -1.15 1.71
N SER A 221 -6.35 -2.16 1.31
CA SER A 221 -5.57 -2.98 2.24
C SER A 221 -4.21 -2.38 2.55
N PHE A 222 -3.93 -2.17 3.82
CA PHE A 222 -2.67 -1.67 4.34
C PHE A 222 -2.02 -2.65 5.31
N THR A 223 -0.69 -2.63 5.34
CA THR A 223 0.15 -3.44 6.22
C THR A 223 0.77 -2.60 7.34
N PRO A 224 1.25 -3.21 8.41
CA PRO A 224 1.80 -2.48 9.56
C PRO A 224 3.09 -1.69 9.28
N ASP A 225 3.75 -1.91 8.15
CA ASP A 225 5.03 -1.29 7.78
C ASP A 225 5.04 -0.65 6.39
N SER A 226 3.88 -0.54 5.75
CA SER A 226 3.70 -0.01 4.38
C SER A 226 4.38 -0.83 3.27
N ASN A 227 4.91 -2.00 3.57
CA ASN A 227 5.42 -2.93 2.57
C ASN A 227 4.39 -4.04 2.30
N PHE A 228 4.19 -4.41 1.04
CA PHE A 228 3.25 -5.49 0.72
C PHE A 228 3.78 -6.87 1.18
N LEU A 229 2.94 -7.89 1.11
CA LEU A 229 3.20 -9.23 1.63
C LEU A 229 3.41 -10.20 0.48
N LEU A 230 4.58 -10.82 0.43
CA LEU A 230 4.92 -11.88 -0.49
C LEU A 230 5.42 -13.13 0.23
N GLY A 231 5.42 -14.25 -0.48
CA GLY A 231 6.12 -15.46 -0.09
C GLY A 231 5.27 -16.47 0.65
N GLU A 232 5.93 -17.56 1.05
CA GLU A 232 5.30 -18.68 1.73
C GLU A 232 5.04 -18.36 3.20
N THR A 233 3.84 -18.68 3.69
CA THR A 233 3.50 -18.51 5.11
C THR A 233 4.31 -19.41 6.02
N ALA A 234 4.55 -18.99 7.27
CA ALA A 234 5.34 -19.77 8.21
C ALA A 234 4.64 -21.04 8.69
N GLU A 235 3.30 -21.02 8.77
CA GLU A 235 2.51 -22.07 9.39
C GLU A 235 2.03 -23.15 8.41
N ILE A 236 1.99 -22.84 7.10
CA ILE A 236 1.39 -23.74 6.11
C ILE A 236 2.31 -23.84 4.90
N LYS A 237 2.87 -25.03 4.69
CA LYS A 237 3.73 -25.32 3.54
C LYS A 237 2.96 -25.23 2.23
N ASN A 238 3.58 -24.63 1.22
CA ASN A 238 3.03 -24.41 -0.13
C ASN A 238 1.87 -23.42 -0.15
N PHE A 239 1.68 -22.64 0.91
CA PHE A 239 0.71 -21.57 0.95
C PHE A 239 1.41 -20.21 0.85
N TYR A 240 1.37 -19.64 -0.32
CA TYR A 240 1.99 -18.36 -0.64
C TYR A 240 0.96 -17.23 -0.56
N VAL A 241 1.44 -16.03 -0.29
CA VAL A 241 0.64 -14.80 -0.30
C VAL A 241 1.24 -13.78 -1.26
N CYS A 242 0.36 -12.97 -1.87
CA CYS A 242 0.70 -11.83 -2.70
C CYS A 242 -0.41 -10.79 -2.52
N CYS A 243 -0.32 -9.97 -1.46
CA CYS A 243 -1.42 -9.09 -1.03
C CYS A 243 -0.92 -7.89 -0.20
N GLY A 244 -1.84 -7.01 0.20
CA GLY A 244 -1.53 -5.87 1.07
C GLY A 244 -0.69 -4.80 0.40
N PHE A 245 -0.99 -4.43 -0.83
CA PHE A 245 -0.15 -3.59 -1.68
C PHE A 245 -0.12 -2.09 -1.32
N ASN A 246 -0.82 -1.64 -0.30
CA ASN A 246 -0.72 -0.25 0.20
C ASN A 246 -0.84 0.81 -0.91
N SER A 247 -1.86 0.73 -1.77
CA SER A 247 -2.11 1.62 -2.92
C SER A 247 -1.08 1.57 -4.08
N ILE A 248 -0.07 0.71 -4.03
CA ILE A 248 0.95 0.62 -5.07
C ILE A 248 0.83 -0.66 -5.93
N GLY A 249 -0.33 -1.33 -5.88
CA GLY A 249 -0.53 -2.63 -6.51
C GLY A 249 -0.34 -2.63 -8.03
N ILE A 250 -0.78 -1.60 -8.74
CA ILE A 250 -0.66 -1.52 -10.21
C ILE A 250 0.82 -1.55 -10.62
N GLY A 251 1.63 -0.64 -10.08
CA GLY A 251 3.05 -0.56 -10.39
C GLY A 251 3.87 -1.76 -9.91
N SER A 252 3.44 -2.42 -8.82
CA SER A 252 4.19 -3.53 -8.21
C SER A 252 3.76 -4.91 -8.70
N SER A 253 2.59 -5.06 -9.34
CA SER A 253 1.98 -6.36 -9.66
C SER A 253 2.84 -7.24 -10.55
N GLY A 254 3.47 -6.67 -11.57
CA GLY A 254 4.33 -7.41 -12.49
C GLY A 254 5.55 -8.03 -11.79
N GLY A 255 6.29 -7.22 -11.02
CA GLY A 255 7.44 -7.66 -10.24
C GLY A 255 7.08 -8.67 -9.14
N ALA A 256 5.99 -8.40 -8.41
CA ALA A 256 5.49 -9.29 -7.37
C ALA A 256 5.05 -10.65 -7.93
N GLY A 257 4.31 -10.65 -9.05
CA GLY A 257 3.88 -11.88 -9.70
C GLY A 257 5.05 -12.74 -10.19
N LYS A 258 6.06 -12.08 -10.81
CA LYS A 258 7.29 -12.76 -11.22
C LYS A 258 8.02 -13.36 -10.02
N ALA A 259 8.25 -12.58 -8.98
CA ALA A 259 8.98 -13.02 -7.79
C ALA A 259 8.32 -14.22 -7.10
N VAL A 260 6.99 -14.19 -6.92
CA VAL A 260 6.25 -15.32 -6.32
C VAL A 260 6.32 -16.56 -7.21
N ALA A 261 6.17 -16.42 -8.54
CA ALA A 261 6.27 -17.55 -9.47
C ALA A 261 7.66 -18.20 -9.43
N GLU A 262 8.72 -17.40 -9.47
CA GLU A 262 10.11 -17.88 -9.34
C GLU A 262 10.33 -18.59 -8.00
N TRP A 263 9.85 -17.98 -6.91
CA TRP A 263 9.97 -18.57 -5.57
C TRP A 263 9.27 -19.92 -5.46
N MET A 264 8.07 -20.05 -6.03
CA MET A 264 7.33 -21.33 -6.04
C MET A 264 8.04 -22.42 -6.86
N VAL A 265 8.60 -22.06 -8.01
CA VAL A 265 9.24 -23.03 -8.93
C VAL A 265 10.62 -23.43 -8.46
N ARG A 266 11.43 -22.50 -7.96
CA ARG A 266 12.83 -22.72 -7.58
C ARG A 266 13.02 -22.97 -6.10
N GLY A 267 12.06 -22.61 -5.24
CA GLY A 267 12.19 -22.64 -3.79
C GLY A 267 12.89 -21.40 -3.18
N TYR A 268 13.41 -20.50 -4.01
CA TYR A 268 14.08 -19.25 -3.62
C TYR A 268 13.88 -18.15 -4.65
N THR A 269 14.27 -16.93 -4.31
CA THR A 269 14.27 -15.76 -5.21
C THR A 269 15.71 -15.28 -5.44
N ASP A 270 15.99 -14.77 -6.63
CA ASP A 270 17.29 -14.15 -6.94
C ASP A 270 17.46 -12.76 -6.31
N GLN A 271 16.40 -12.21 -5.76
CA GLN A 271 16.36 -10.89 -5.12
C GLN A 271 16.22 -11.03 -3.62
N ASP A 272 16.81 -10.08 -2.87
CA ASP A 272 16.54 -9.93 -1.44
C ASP A 272 15.14 -9.34 -1.25
N LEU A 273 14.18 -10.21 -0.93
CA LEU A 273 12.79 -9.87 -0.65
C LEU A 273 12.46 -9.88 0.86
N PHE A 274 13.46 -9.86 1.74
CA PHE A 274 13.24 -9.93 3.19
C PHE A 274 12.24 -8.87 3.68
N SER A 275 12.32 -7.65 3.15
CA SER A 275 11.39 -6.57 3.50
C SER A 275 9.94 -6.78 3.03
N LEU A 276 9.71 -7.74 2.14
CA LEU A 276 8.39 -8.09 1.59
C LEU A 276 7.91 -9.46 2.06
N ASP A 277 8.82 -10.32 2.57
CA ASP A 277 8.48 -11.66 3.04
C ASP A 277 7.42 -11.58 4.16
N VAL A 278 6.32 -12.31 4.02
CA VAL A 278 5.29 -12.39 5.05
C VAL A 278 5.82 -12.87 6.39
N LYS A 279 6.89 -13.67 6.39
CA LYS A 279 7.56 -14.19 7.59
C LYS A 279 8.31 -13.12 8.41
N ARG A 280 8.45 -11.88 7.88
CA ARG A 280 8.99 -10.75 8.67
C ARG A 280 8.07 -10.35 9.84
N PHE A 281 6.83 -10.78 9.80
CA PHE A 281 5.84 -10.54 10.84
C PHE A 281 5.67 -11.77 11.75
N GLU A 282 5.43 -11.50 13.03
CA GLU A 282 5.10 -12.49 14.05
C GLU A 282 3.61 -12.44 14.41
N LYS A 283 3.12 -13.42 15.15
CA LYS A 283 1.69 -13.52 15.55
C LYS A 283 1.13 -12.24 16.19
N PHE A 284 1.90 -11.54 17.02
CA PHE A 284 1.43 -10.32 17.67
C PHE A 284 1.10 -9.19 16.69
N ASN A 285 1.79 -9.16 15.53
CA ASN A 285 1.54 -8.18 14.47
C ASN A 285 0.18 -8.38 13.79
N SER A 286 -0.46 -9.53 13.98
CA SER A 286 -1.80 -9.84 13.45
C SER A 286 -2.91 -9.61 14.47
N SER A 287 -2.58 -9.20 15.70
CA SER A 287 -3.63 -8.84 16.64
C SER A 287 -4.44 -7.66 16.10
N LEU A 288 -5.79 -7.76 16.22
CA LEU A 288 -6.68 -6.77 15.62
C LEU A 288 -6.43 -5.34 16.12
N LYS A 289 -6.03 -5.19 17.38
CA LYS A 289 -5.63 -3.89 17.95
C LYS A 289 -4.38 -3.35 17.24
N PHE A 290 -3.31 -4.16 17.16
CA PHE A 290 -2.05 -3.77 16.56
C PHE A 290 -2.23 -3.34 15.10
N ILE A 291 -2.86 -4.19 14.27
CA ILE A 291 -3.00 -3.89 12.84
C ILE A 291 -3.86 -2.66 12.58
N LYS A 292 -4.94 -2.45 13.36
CA LYS A 292 -5.79 -1.25 13.23
C LYS A 292 -5.04 0.03 13.53
N GLU A 293 -4.33 0.08 14.66
CA GLU A 293 -3.56 1.27 15.07
C GLU A 293 -2.42 1.53 14.07
N ARG A 294 -1.66 0.50 13.74
CA ARG A 294 -0.49 0.61 12.89
C ARG A 294 -0.81 0.96 11.45
N THR A 295 -1.84 0.35 10.85
CA THR A 295 -2.23 0.65 9.46
C THR A 295 -2.82 2.04 9.30
N THR A 296 -3.48 2.58 10.31
CA THR A 296 -3.90 3.99 10.34
C THR A 296 -2.69 4.93 10.22
N GLU A 297 -1.65 4.69 11.01
CA GLU A 297 -0.43 5.50 10.99
C GLU A 297 0.35 5.32 9.69
N THR A 298 0.52 4.08 9.23
CA THR A 298 1.32 3.80 8.03
C THR A 298 0.67 4.32 6.77
N LEU A 299 -0.66 4.32 6.66
CA LEU A 299 -1.38 4.97 5.57
C LEU A 299 -1.05 6.46 5.53
N GLY A 300 -1.20 7.17 6.64
CA GLY A 300 -0.92 8.61 6.72
C GLY A 300 0.55 8.96 6.50
N ASN A 301 1.45 8.01 6.66
CA ASN A 301 2.87 8.20 6.38
C ASN A 301 3.27 7.83 4.94
N LEU A 302 2.40 7.20 4.14
CA LEU A 302 2.78 6.62 2.85
C LEU A 302 3.38 7.65 1.88
N PHE A 303 2.80 8.86 1.81
CA PHE A 303 3.27 9.94 0.96
C PHE A 303 3.90 11.10 1.74
N LYS A 304 4.05 10.96 3.04
CA LYS A 304 4.67 11.97 3.89
C LYS A 304 6.18 12.03 3.69
N MET A 305 6.75 13.20 3.94
CA MET A 305 8.20 13.35 4.05
C MET A 305 8.75 12.43 5.15
N HIS A 306 9.70 11.56 4.80
CA HIS A 306 10.37 10.68 5.76
C HIS A 306 11.64 11.35 6.29
N TRP A 307 11.53 11.91 7.49
CA TRP A 307 12.70 12.44 8.19
C TRP A 307 13.62 11.31 8.68
N PRO A 308 14.94 11.51 8.68
CA PRO A 308 15.87 10.54 9.24
C PRO A 308 15.48 10.14 10.67
N TYR A 309 15.61 8.86 10.99
CA TYR A 309 15.34 8.30 12.32
C TYR A 309 13.89 8.42 12.81
N LYS A 310 12.96 8.87 11.99
CA LYS A 310 11.54 8.84 12.36
C LYS A 310 11.11 7.41 12.65
N GLN A 311 10.44 7.22 13.78
CA GLN A 311 9.85 5.95 14.20
C GLN A 311 8.34 6.00 14.15
N LEU A 312 7.72 4.83 14.03
CA LEU A 312 6.27 4.70 14.20
C LEU A 312 5.91 4.92 15.68
N GLU A 313 4.78 5.57 15.92
CA GLU A 313 4.37 6.03 17.26
C GLU A 313 3.29 5.13 17.87
N THR A 314 2.47 4.48 17.03
CA THR A 314 1.43 3.57 17.49
C THR A 314 1.97 2.20 17.86
N SER A 315 1.23 1.47 18.69
CA SER A 315 1.53 0.07 19.07
C SER A 315 2.98 -0.13 19.49
N ARG A 316 3.48 0.78 20.34
CA ARG A 316 4.82 0.74 20.95
C ARG A 316 4.82 -0.14 22.22
N ASN A 317 6.01 -0.49 22.67
CA ASN A 317 6.26 -1.21 23.92
C ASN A 317 5.61 -2.62 24.00
N ILE A 318 5.41 -3.29 22.86
CA ILE A 318 4.85 -4.64 22.83
C ILE A 318 5.92 -5.68 23.14
N LYS A 319 7.11 -5.54 22.57
CA LYS A 319 8.28 -6.37 22.88
C LYS A 319 9.39 -5.52 23.47
N LEU A 320 9.79 -5.85 24.68
CA LEU A 320 10.83 -5.13 25.41
C LEU A 320 12.06 -6.01 25.56
N LEU A 321 13.23 -5.39 25.46
CA LEU A 321 14.49 -6.05 25.85
C LEU A 321 14.51 -6.30 27.37
N PRO A 322 15.20 -7.32 27.85
CA PRO A 322 15.31 -7.57 29.31
C PRO A 322 15.76 -6.35 30.10
N TYR A 323 16.68 -5.55 29.56
CA TYR A 323 17.20 -4.34 30.18
C TYR A 323 16.45 -3.05 29.82
N HIS A 324 15.27 -3.13 29.25
CA HIS A 324 14.52 -1.95 28.76
C HIS A 324 14.34 -0.88 29.84
N LYS A 325 13.98 -1.29 31.06
CA LYS A 325 13.76 -0.37 32.18
C LYS A 325 15.06 0.39 32.57
N GLU A 326 16.17 -0.33 32.60
CA GLU A 326 17.48 0.24 32.95
C GLU A 326 17.96 1.19 31.84
N LEU A 327 17.84 0.80 30.59
CA LEU A 327 18.17 1.65 29.46
C LEU A 327 17.34 2.94 29.46
N LYS A 328 16.04 2.83 29.80
CA LYS A 328 15.16 4.01 29.93
C LYS A 328 15.62 4.96 31.00
N LYS A 329 16.06 4.46 32.19
CA LYS A 329 16.62 5.29 33.28
C LYS A 329 17.88 6.02 32.82
N LEU A 330 18.69 5.40 31.97
CA LEU A 330 19.89 6.00 31.40
C LEU A 330 19.60 7.04 30.28
N GLY A 331 18.34 7.32 30.00
CA GLY A 331 17.95 8.29 28.97
C GLY A 331 17.90 7.74 27.56
N ALA A 332 17.73 6.42 27.39
CA ALA A 332 17.61 5.82 26.06
C ALA A 332 16.38 6.32 25.32
N CYS A 333 16.58 6.76 24.07
CA CYS A 333 15.55 7.01 23.10
C CYS A 333 15.35 5.75 22.26
N PHE A 334 14.14 5.19 22.27
CA PHE A 334 13.86 3.90 21.66
C PHE A 334 13.29 4.02 20.26
N GLY A 335 13.75 3.13 19.39
CA GLY A 335 13.13 2.79 18.11
C GLY A 335 12.70 1.33 18.08
N GLN A 336 11.81 0.99 17.18
CA GLN A 336 11.33 -0.38 17.02
C GLN A 336 12.09 -1.10 15.91
N MET A 337 12.64 -2.28 16.21
CA MET A 337 13.30 -3.14 15.23
C MET A 337 12.90 -4.60 15.49
N ALA A 338 12.41 -5.29 14.46
CA ALA A 338 11.87 -6.64 14.57
C ALA A 338 10.87 -6.79 15.75
N GLY A 339 10.04 -5.77 15.94
CA GLY A 339 9.05 -5.71 17.02
C GLY A 339 9.59 -5.35 18.40
N TYR A 340 10.90 -5.35 18.61
CA TYR A 340 11.51 -4.98 19.89
C TYR A 340 11.82 -3.48 19.99
N GLU A 341 11.56 -2.92 21.16
CA GLU A 341 12.02 -1.58 21.51
C GLU A 341 13.53 -1.62 21.76
N ARG A 342 14.31 -1.00 20.89
CA ARG A 342 15.76 -0.94 20.97
C ARG A 342 16.24 0.49 21.19
N PRO A 343 17.25 0.73 22.03
CA PRO A 343 17.84 2.06 22.17
C PRO A 343 18.53 2.43 20.85
N MET A 344 18.19 3.60 20.34
CA MET A 344 18.83 4.19 19.15
C MET A 344 19.93 5.17 19.54
N TRP A 345 19.69 5.95 20.57
CA TRP A 345 20.67 6.85 21.19
C TRP A 345 20.28 7.12 22.64
N PHE A 346 21.15 7.78 23.36
CA PHE A 346 20.90 8.22 24.74
C PHE A 346 20.88 9.74 24.79
N SER A 347 19.82 10.33 25.33
CA SER A 347 19.71 11.76 25.58
C SER A 347 20.05 12.06 27.04
N ARG A 348 20.90 13.04 27.25
CA ARG A 348 21.20 13.55 28.61
C ARG A 348 20.12 14.51 29.11
N ASN A 349 19.35 15.09 28.22
CA ASN A 349 18.23 15.99 28.51
C ASN A 349 16.92 15.28 28.18
N LYS A 350 16.08 15.15 29.19
CA LYS A 350 14.70 14.65 29.02
C LYS A 350 13.81 15.76 28.51
#